data_6e8a23c529957997c3f46eaa11a4163a
#
_entry.id   6e8a23c529957997c3f46eaa11a4163a
#
_cell.length_a   1.000
_cell.length_b   1.000
_cell.length_c   1.000
_cell.angle_alpha   90.00
_cell.angle_beta   90.00
_cell.angle_gamma   90.00
#
_symmetry.space_group_name_H-M   'P 1'
#
loop_
_entity.id
_entity.type
_entity.pdbx_description
1 polymer ?
#
loop_
_entity_poly.entity_id
_entity_poly.type
_entity_poly.pdbx_seq_one_letter_code
_entity_poly.pdbx_strand_id
1 'polypeptide(L)'
;MEPYKKLPYNTSMDKKKELKGLYNSDKKDRKEKIVLGLSGSMDSLVSAYLLKIQKYELLAYTVVTSTDEEFKDGRSLFSCHLEQARLEKLKEFCHKLGIPHQVIKASEDFKEYVIGSWTADRVSGKYANPCLNCHDLRMQLLYQKMLEVGASYMATGHYAKVFHHEAHDTVFLHTSNDGEIDQSGILARLPREILNSLILPLSDLGQKEVLKLAENFGISILNKEVKFGDCLSSDQIDLITENVPPGFLKEGIFKDDDPGSDLGDHLGVQNYAYGEQLDIRENGRLKKLRVGKFNFYSKDITLVDESFFNRKNILLVDCHFSEDVSWLEPLKGYLKNASKQESECWIQRKSLSSVSVELNEEHPFLEGEVVSIVRKKGKNAKVYLSGKVQLLKVSDKEEGEESDKKVNYAIDF
;
A
#
# COMPACT_ATOMS: atom_id res chain seq x y z
N MET A 1 -8.27 31.10 9.49
CA MET A 1 -7.58 30.04 8.72
C MET A 1 -6.10 30.36 8.74
N GLU A 2 -5.38 29.76 9.68
CA GLU A 2 -3.92 29.95 9.73
C GLU A 2 -3.24 29.19 8.61
N PRO A 3 -2.22 29.73 7.98
CA PRO A 3 -1.56 29.14 6.82
C PRO A 3 -0.79 27.89 7.27
N TYR A 4 -1.08 26.75 6.62
CA TYR A 4 -0.22 25.59 6.70
C TYR A 4 1.17 25.96 6.14
N LYS A 5 2.20 25.86 6.97
CA LYS A 5 3.56 25.98 6.48
C LYS A 5 3.85 24.76 5.63
N LYS A 6 3.98 24.96 4.33
CA LYS A 6 4.59 23.96 3.45
C LYS A 6 6.05 23.84 3.87
N LEU A 7 6.53 22.65 4.16
CA LEU A 7 7.95 22.42 4.07
C LEU A 7 8.42 22.96 2.72
N PRO A 8 9.66 23.47 2.57
CA PRO A 8 10.11 24.28 1.42
C PRO A 8 10.10 23.56 0.06
N TYR A 9 9.17 22.64 -0.18
CA TYR A 9 9.05 21.79 -1.35
C TYR A 9 7.90 22.13 -2.28
N ASN A 10 7.37 23.34 -2.20
CA ASN A 10 6.38 23.80 -3.17
C ASN A 10 7.07 24.30 -4.42
N THR A 11 7.40 23.40 -5.32
CA THR A 11 7.80 23.75 -6.68
C THR A 11 6.59 23.63 -7.60
N SER A 12 5.79 24.70 -7.72
CA SER A 12 5.09 24.91 -8.97
C SER A 12 6.15 25.19 -10.01
N MET A 13 6.37 24.26 -10.93
CA MET A 13 7.31 24.45 -12.03
C MET A 13 6.72 25.37 -13.09
N ASP A 14 6.71 26.63 -12.86
CA ASP A 14 6.68 27.64 -13.89
C ASP A 14 8.09 28.21 -14.10
N LYS A 15 8.75 27.64 -15.13
CA LYS A 15 9.89 28.19 -15.88
C LYS A 15 11.28 28.20 -15.23
N LYS A 16 12.27 27.90 -16.05
CA LYS A 16 13.72 28.04 -15.83
C LYS A 16 14.19 29.32 -15.09
N LYS A 17 13.32 30.28 -14.89
CA LYS A 17 13.58 31.48 -14.08
C LYS A 17 13.33 31.29 -12.60
N GLU A 18 12.47 30.39 -12.22
CA GLU A 18 12.09 30.14 -10.79
C GLU A 18 13.05 29.21 -10.07
N LEU A 19 13.75 28.31 -10.76
CA LEU A 19 14.86 27.57 -10.16
C LEU A 19 15.94 28.48 -9.54
N LYS A 20 16.07 29.73 -10.03
CA LYS A 20 16.91 30.76 -9.43
C LYS A 20 16.25 31.53 -8.28
N GLY A 21 14.93 31.55 -8.18
CA GLY A 21 14.16 32.23 -7.14
C GLY A 21 13.93 31.41 -5.86
N LEU A 22 14.18 30.10 -5.89
CA LEU A 22 14.13 29.21 -4.71
C LEU A 22 15.31 29.39 -3.75
N TYR A 23 16.25 30.26 -4.08
CA TYR A 23 17.39 30.64 -3.27
C TYR A 23 17.07 31.86 -2.40
N ASN A 24 16.19 31.75 -1.41
CA ASN A 24 16.16 32.73 -0.34
C ASN A 24 17.18 32.31 0.73
N SER A 25 18.33 32.95 0.66
CA SER A 25 19.59 32.62 1.35
C SER A 25 19.64 33.01 2.84
N ASP A 26 18.50 33.21 3.51
CA ASP A 26 18.50 33.79 4.85
C ASP A 26 18.32 32.78 6.02
N LYS A 27 18.34 31.48 5.76
CA LYS A 27 18.58 30.49 6.82
C LYS A 27 20.01 30.01 6.79
N LYS A 28 20.82 30.61 7.67
CA LYS A 28 22.19 30.23 7.94
C LYS A 28 22.35 28.73 8.15
N ASP A 29 23.14 28.11 7.25
CA ASP A 29 24.15 27.06 7.45
C ASP A 29 23.86 25.83 8.35
N ARG A 30 22.63 25.38 8.53
CA ARG A 30 22.41 23.98 8.94
C ARG A 30 21.94 23.19 7.73
N LYS A 31 22.87 22.46 7.12
CA LYS A 31 22.53 21.43 6.13
C LYS A 31 21.77 20.34 6.85
N GLU A 32 20.44 20.39 6.77
CA GLU A 32 19.61 19.33 7.33
C GLU A 32 20.00 18.01 6.68
N LYS A 33 20.27 17.02 7.52
CA LYS A 33 20.62 15.67 7.09
C LYS A 33 19.35 14.89 6.80
N ILE A 34 19.30 14.27 5.61
CA ILE A 34 18.15 13.49 5.14
C ILE A 34 18.59 12.08 4.77
N VAL A 35 17.89 11.08 5.28
CA VAL A 35 17.97 9.69 4.80
C VAL A 35 17.07 9.54 3.58
N LEU A 36 17.65 9.17 2.44
CA LEU A 36 16.94 9.01 1.18
C LEU A 36 16.75 7.53 0.85
N GLY A 37 15.50 7.08 0.76
CA GLY A 37 15.16 5.78 0.21
C GLY A 37 15.34 5.75 -1.31
N LEU A 38 16.29 4.95 -1.79
CA LEU A 38 16.68 4.91 -3.20
C LEU A 38 16.42 3.51 -3.77
N SER A 39 15.32 3.35 -4.50
CA SER A 39 14.92 2.08 -5.10
C SER A 39 15.53 1.79 -6.48
N GLY A 40 16.14 2.80 -7.10
CA GLY A 40 16.60 2.74 -8.50
C GLY A 40 15.48 2.97 -9.52
N SER A 41 14.24 3.24 -9.10
CA SER A 41 13.20 3.76 -9.99
C SER A 41 13.54 5.19 -10.41
N MET A 42 13.02 5.62 -11.54
CA MET A 42 13.18 6.97 -12.04
C MET A 42 12.77 8.02 -11.00
N ASP A 43 11.65 7.78 -10.31
CA ASP A 43 11.10 8.68 -9.29
C ASP A 43 12.08 8.89 -8.13
N SER A 44 12.71 7.81 -7.66
CA SER A 44 13.69 7.88 -6.58
C SER A 44 14.99 8.58 -7.01
N LEU A 45 15.42 8.41 -8.28
CA LEU A 45 16.61 9.07 -8.82
C LEU A 45 16.38 10.57 -9.03
N VAL A 46 15.21 10.96 -9.57
CA VAL A 46 14.81 12.37 -9.71
C VAL A 46 14.69 13.02 -8.34
N SER A 47 14.11 12.32 -7.34
CA SER A 47 14.04 12.82 -5.97
C SER A 47 15.42 13.09 -5.37
N ALA A 48 16.38 12.17 -5.59
CA ALA A 48 17.77 12.35 -5.16
C ALA A 48 18.39 13.62 -5.76
N TYR A 49 18.17 13.81 -7.06
CA TYR A 49 18.73 14.96 -7.77
C TYR A 49 18.11 16.29 -7.28
N LEU A 50 16.77 16.34 -7.11
CA LEU A 50 16.05 17.51 -6.59
C LEU A 50 16.53 17.92 -5.19
N LEU A 51 16.70 16.96 -4.28
CA LEU A 51 17.20 17.20 -2.93
C LEU A 51 18.66 17.67 -2.95
N LYS A 52 19.48 17.12 -3.85
CA LYS A 52 20.88 17.51 -4.00
C LYS A 52 21.03 18.95 -4.49
N ILE A 53 20.23 19.39 -5.48
CA ILE A 53 20.20 20.77 -5.95
C ILE A 53 19.83 21.72 -4.80
N GLN A 54 18.96 21.31 -3.91
CA GLN A 54 18.53 22.07 -2.74
C GLN A 54 19.57 22.08 -1.61
N LYS A 55 20.75 21.47 -1.84
CA LYS A 55 21.91 21.44 -0.92
C LYS A 55 21.69 20.73 0.40
N TYR A 56 20.74 19.79 0.48
CA TYR A 56 20.63 18.92 1.65
C TYR A 56 21.84 18.00 1.78
N GLU A 57 22.16 17.63 3.02
CA GLU A 57 23.11 16.55 3.31
C GLU A 57 22.35 15.22 3.16
N LEU A 58 22.67 14.46 2.12
CA LEU A 58 21.96 13.23 1.79
C LEU A 58 22.77 11.99 2.17
N LEU A 59 22.10 11.03 2.79
CA LEU A 59 22.56 9.66 2.98
C LEU A 59 21.56 8.73 2.28
N ALA A 60 21.95 8.11 1.18
CA ALA A 60 21.08 7.22 0.42
C ALA A 60 21.15 5.78 0.92
N TYR A 61 19.98 5.16 1.03
CA TYR A 61 19.83 3.76 1.42
C TYR A 61 18.98 3.01 0.41
N THR A 62 19.45 1.83 0.00
CA THR A 62 18.68 0.88 -0.81
C THR A 62 18.34 -0.34 0.02
N VAL A 63 17.05 -0.63 0.19
CA VAL A 63 16.58 -1.83 0.88
C VAL A 63 16.51 -2.98 -0.12
N VAL A 64 17.30 -4.02 0.09
CA VAL A 64 17.32 -5.25 -0.71
C VAL A 64 16.63 -6.35 0.09
N THR A 65 15.55 -6.88 -0.46
CA THR A 65 14.66 -7.86 0.19
C THR A 65 14.88 -9.29 -0.28
N SER A 66 15.68 -9.51 -1.31
CA SER A 66 16.06 -10.84 -1.81
C SER A 66 17.52 -10.84 -2.25
N THR A 67 18.19 -11.98 -2.18
CA THR A 67 19.56 -12.16 -2.65
C THR A 67 19.57 -12.96 -3.96
N ASP A 68 20.64 -12.85 -4.74
CA ASP A 68 20.79 -13.60 -6.00
C ASP A 68 20.86 -15.13 -5.76
N GLU A 69 21.13 -15.57 -4.52
CA GLU A 69 21.20 -16.97 -4.10
C GLU A 69 19.81 -17.61 -3.87
N GLU A 70 18.75 -16.80 -3.76
CA GLU A 70 17.37 -17.26 -3.50
C GLU A 70 16.63 -17.70 -4.78
N PHE A 71 17.34 -17.85 -5.91
CA PHE A 71 16.74 -18.21 -7.18
C PHE A 71 16.78 -19.69 -7.45
N LYS A 72 15.61 -20.31 -7.61
CA LYS A 72 15.48 -21.57 -8.34
C LYS A 72 15.53 -21.26 -9.85
N ASP A 73 16.42 -21.92 -10.58
CA ASP A 73 16.53 -21.84 -12.05
C ASP A 73 16.87 -20.45 -12.63
N GLY A 74 17.56 -19.59 -11.87
CA GLY A 74 18.00 -18.27 -12.34
C GLY A 74 16.88 -17.26 -12.57
N ARG A 75 15.66 -17.52 -12.07
CA ARG A 75 14.54 -16.58 -12.10
C ARG A 75 14.22 -16.07 -10.70
N SER A 76 14.08 -14.74 -10.58
CA SER A 76 13.59 -14.17 -9.34
C SER A 76 12.11 -14.47 -9.14
N LEU A 77 11.76 -14.97 -7.95
CA LEU A 77 10.37 -15.10 -7.51
C LEU A 77 9.66 -13.73 -7.39
N PHE A 78 10.46 -12.65 -7.32
CA PHE A 78 9.95 -11.30 -7.13
C PHE A 78 10.30 -10.41 -8.30
N SER A 79 9.29 -9.89 -8.98
CA SER A 79 9.46 -8.98 -10.12
C SER A 79 10.14 -7.65 -9.74
N CYS A 80 10.13 -7.28 -8.47
CA CYS A 80 10.76 -6.07 -7.92
C CYS A 80 12.18 -6.31 -7.39
N HIS A 81 12.76 -7.47 -7.63
CA HIS A 81 14.14 -7.78 -7.25
C HIS A 81 15.13 -6.79 -7.89
N LEU A 82 16.05 -6.29 -7.09
CA LEU A 82 17.12 -5.42 -7.56
C LEU A 82 18.35 -6.26 -7.86
N GLU A 83 18.56 -6.57 -9.14
CA GLU A 83 19.73 -7.29 -9.61
C GLU A 83 21.04 -6.59 -9.22
N GLN A 84 22.10 -7.35 -8.97
CA GLN A 84 23.41 -6.81 -8.57
C GLN A 84 23.94 -5.78 -9.60
N ALA A 85 23.76 -6.01 -10.88
CA ALA A 85 24.18 -5.08 -11.93
C ALA A 85 23.47 -3.71 -11.83
N ARG A 86 22.21 -3.69 -11.38
CA ARG A 86 21.47 -2.45 -11.16
C ARG A 86 21.90 -1.75 -9.88
N LEU A 87 22.23 -2.52 -8.85
CA LEU A 87 22.78 -1.97 -7.61
C LEU A 87 24.11 -1.26 -7.85
N GLU A 88 24.98 -1.81 -8.69
CA GLU A 88 26.24 -1.16 -9.07
C GLU A 88 26.01 0.16 -9.82
N LYS A 89 25.07 0.18 -10.79
CA LYS A 89 24.69 1.44 -11.47
C LYS A 89 24.14 2.50 -10.50
N LEU A 90 23.42 2.05 -9.48
CA LEU A 90 22.88 2.93 -8.45
C LEU A 90 24.00 3.53 -7.57
N LYS A 91 25.01 2.72 -7.24
CA LYS A 91 26.22 3.20 -6.55
C LYS A 91 26.98 4.23 -7.40
N GLU A 92 27.11 3.98 -8.69
CA GLU A 92 27.75 4.93 -9.62
C GLU A 92 26.97 6.25 -9.70
N PHE A 93 25.63 6.18 -9.77
CA PHE A 93 24.77 7.36 -9.74
C PHE A 93 24.98 8.18 -8.47
N CYS A 94 24.97 7.56 -7.31
CA CYS A 94 25.22 8.20 -6.03
C CYS A 94 26.61 8.83 -5.97
N HIS A 95 27.63 8.11 -6.44
CA HIS A 95 29.02 8.60 -6.50
C HIS A 95 29.14 9.86 -7.36
N LYS A 96 28.52 9.88 -8.56
CA LYS A 96 28.51 11.05 -9.44
C LYS A 96 27.86 12.28 -8.80
N LEU A 97 26.84 12.08 -7.95
CA LEU A 97 26.19 13.17 -7.21
C LEU A 97 26.88 13.50 -5.88
N GLY A 98 27.91 12.76 -5.49
CA GLY A 98 28.56 12.90 -4.17
C GLY A 98 27.56 12.62 -3.03
N ILE A 99 26.77 11.58 -3.16
CA ILE A 99 25.81 11.09 -2.14
C ILE A 99 26.36 9.77 -1.56
N PRO A 100 26.68 9.68 -0.27
CA PRO A 100 27.01 8.41 0.37
C PRO A 100 25.84 7.42 0.22
N HIS A 101 26.13 6.19 -0.18
CA HIS A 101 25.13 5.17 -0.44
C HIS A 101 25.45 3.88 0.32
N GLN A 102 24.45 3.32 0.97
CA GLN A 102 24.54 2.05 1.69
C GLN A 102 23.36 1.14 1.33
N VAL A 103 23.58 -0.17 1.51
CA VAL A 103 22.55 -1.19 1.28
C VAL A 103 22.07 -1.74 2.61
N ILE A 104 20.75 -1.78 2.80
CA ILE A 104 20.11 -2.47 3.91
C ILE A 104 19.69 -3.85 3.39
N LYS A 105 20.30 -4.90 3.93
CA LYS A 105 19.90 -6.28 3.65
C LYS A 105 18.74 -6.63 4.56
N ALA A 106 17.60 -6.98 3.99
CA ALA A 106 16.35 -7.23 4.68
C ALA A 106 15.67 -8.53 4.22
N SER A 107 16.46 -9.54 3.80
CA SER A 107 15.92 -10.79 3.27
C SER A 107 15.13 -11.56 4.34
N GLU A 108 15.68 -11.67 5.55
CA GLU A 108 15.03 -12.36 6.66
C GLU A 108 13.75 -11.62 7.11
N ASP A 109 13.84 -10.31 7.33
CA ASP A 109 12.67 -9.49 7.69
C ASP A 109 11.57 -9.58 6.62
N PHE A 110 11.95 -9.61 5.34
CA PHE A 110 11.03 -9.74 4.23
C PHE A 110 10.36 -11.12 4.23
N LYS A 111 11.12 -12.18 4.46
CA LYS A 111 10.59 -13.54 4.52
C LYS A 111 9.60 -13.70 5.66
N GLU A 112 9.95 -13.23 6.85
CA GLU A 112 9.11 -13.34 8.02
C GLU A 112 7.88 -12.43 7.93
N TYR A 113 8.10 -11.12 7.75
CA TYR A 113 7.04 -10.13 7.85
C TYR A 113 6.16 -10.02 6.58
N VAL A 114 6.76 -10.18 5.39
CA VAL A 114 6.02 -10.00 4.12
C VAL A 114 5.49 -11.34 3.62
N ILE A 115 6.36 -12.33 3.45
CA ILE A 115 5.95 -13.61 2.88
C ILE A 115 5.11 -14.41 3.87
N GLY A 116 5.48 -14.42 5.14
CA GLY A 116 4.71 -15.13 6.18
C GLY A 116 3.29 -14.58 6.30
N SER A 117 3.11 -13.27 6.41
CA SER A 117 1.76 -12.67 6.50
C SER A 117 0.97 -12.80 5.19
N TRP A 118 1.63 -12.64 4.03
CA TRP A 118 0.98 -12.86 2.74
C TRP A 118 0.48 -14.30 2.59
N THR A 119 1.30 -15.28 2.97
CA THR A 119 0.94 -16.70 2.93
C THR A 119 -0.25 -16.98 3.87
N ALA A 120 -0.22 -16.43 5.08
CA ALA A 120 -1.31 -16.59 6.05
C ALA A 120 -2.63 -16.00 5.53
N ASP A 121 -2.62 -14.79 4.97
CA ASP A 121 -3.80 -14.17 4.37
C ASP A 121 -4.30 -14.98 3.17
N ARG A 122 -3.38 -15.46 2.32
CA ARG A 122 -3.69 -16.23 1.11
C ARG A 122 -4.43 -17.52 1.43
N VAL A 123 -3.93 -18.31 2.39
CA VAL A 123 -4.56 -19.56 2.78
C VAL A 123 -5.80 -19.36 3.68
N SER A 124 -5.94 -18.18 4.29
CA SER A 124 -7.12 -17.82 5.08
C SER A 124 -8.30 -17.32 4.25
N GLY A 125 -8.18 -17.29 2.92
CA GLY A 125 -9.24 -16.78 2.05
C GLY A 125 -9.47 -15.28 2.24
N LYS A 126 -8.38 -14.51 2.42
CA LYS A 126 -8.40 -13.06 2.49
C LYS A 126 -7.70 -12.46 1.29
N TYR A 127 -7.98 -11.21 1.01
CA TYR A 127 -7.21 -10.44 0.03
C TYR A 127 -5.76 -10.33 0.50
N ALA A 128 -4.87 -10.90 -0.28
CA ALA A 128 -3.44 -10.98 0.04
C ALA A 128 -2.61 -10.16 -0.96
N ASN A 129 -2.02 -9.06 -0.50
CA ASN A 129 -1.14 -8.23 -1.32
C ASN A 129 0.20 -8.01 -0.60
N PRO A 130 1.27 -8.69 -1.01
CA PRO A 130 2.57 -8.63 -0.34
C PRO A 130 3.22 -7.23 -0.44
N CYS A 131 2.88 -6.44 -1.47
CA CYS A 131 3.44 -5.11 -1.66
C CYS A 131 3.07 -4.15 -0.52
N LEU A 132 1.94 -4.33 0.14
CA LEU A 132 1.53 -3.51 1.28
C LEU A 132 2.51 -3.66 2.45
N ASN A 133 2.75 -4.91 2.87
CA ASN A 133 3.66 -5.20 3.96
C ASN A 133 5.13 -4.94 3.59
N CYS A 134 5.50 -5.18 2.32
CA CYS A 134 6.83 -4.83 1.82
C CYS A 134 7.09 -3.32 1.86
N HIS A 135 6.09 -2.51 1.52
CA HIS A 135 6.19 -1.05 1.63
C HIS A 135 6.38 -0.63 3.09
N ASP A 136 5.55 -1.15 4.00
CA ASP A 136 5.62 -0.82 5.42
C ASP A 136 7.00 -1.20 6.01
N LEU A 137 7.51 -2.40 5.69
CA LEU A 137 8.84 -2.84 6.09
C LEU A 137 9.95 -1.89 5.59
N ARG A 138 9.93 -1.52 4.32
CA ARG A 138 10.93 -0.61 3.73
C ARG A 138 10.90 0.76 4.41
N MET A 139 9.72 1.29 4.68
CA MET A 139 9.57 2.59 5.34
C MET A 139 10.05 2.54 6.79
N GLN A 140 9.77 1.45 7.53
CA GLN A 140 10.26 1.25 8.89
C GLN A 140 11.79 1.15 8.93
N LEU A 141 12.41 0.39 8.03
CA LEU A 141 13.87 0.26 7.95
C LEU A 141 14.56 1.60 7.63
N LEU A 142 13.98 2.39 6.73
CA LEU A 142 14.49 3.72 6.43
C LEU A 142 14.35 4.67 7.63
N TYR A 143 13.24 4.59 8.35
CA TYR A 143 13.02 5.38 9.57
C TYR A 143 14.00 5.01 10.68
N GLN A 144 14.26 3.72 10.89
CA GLN A 144 15.30 3.26 11.83
C GLN A 144 16.67 3.81 11.45
N LYS A 145 17.04 3.75 10.17
CA LYS A 145 18.32 4.34 9.70
C LYS A 145 18.38 5.85 9.90
N MET A 146 17.25 6.55 9.70
CA MET A 146 17.16 7.98 9.99
C MET A 146 17.52 8.28 11.46
N LEU A 147 16.93 7.52 12.37
CA LEU A 147 17.22 7.67 13.81
C LEU A 147 18.67 7.32 14.16
N GLU A 148 19.20 6.20 13.63
CA GLU A 148 20.57 5.74 13.86
C GLU A 148 21.63 6.76 13.45
N VAL A 149 21.43 7.43 12.31
CA VAL A 149 22.40 8.42 11.80
C VAL A 149 22.13 9.84 12.29
N GLY A 150 21.13 10.03 13.15
CA GLY A 150 20.74 11.35 13.64
C GLY A 150 20.29 12.31 12.55
N ALA A 151 19.61 11.80 11.50
CA ALA A 151 19.03 12.63 10.46
C ALA A 151 17.70 13.22 10.94
N SER A 152 17.35 14.41 10.44
CA SER A 152 16.11 15.09 10.81
C SER A 152 14.89 14.56 10.05
N TYR A 153 15.10 14.07 8.84
CA TYR A 153 14.04 13.61 7.94
C TYR A 153 14.46 12.39 7.13
N MET A 154 13.45 11.69 6.62
CA MET A 154 13.61 10.70 5.56
C MET A 154 12.87 11.16 4.30
N ALA A 155 13.36 10.78 3.12
CA ALA A 155 12.75 11.15 1.85
C ALA A 155 12.57 9.94 0.93
N THR A 156 11.53 9.95 0.13
CA THR A 156 11.25 8.92 -0.88
C THR A 156 10.60 9.52 -2.12
N GLY A 157 10.60 8.78 -3.22
CA GLY A 157 10.00 9.18 -4.51
C GLY A 157 8.49 8.91 -4.62
N HIS A 158 7.73 8.96 -3.53
CA HIS A 158 6.28 8.76 -3.59
C HIS A 158 5.52 10.00 -4.06
N TYR A 159 4.40 9.74 -4.73
CA TYR A 159 3.46 10.76 -5.19
C TYR A 159 2.31 10.94 -4.21
N ALA A 160 2.51 11.82 -3.26
CA ALA A 160 1.51 12.29 -2.30
C ALA A 160 1.99 13.63 -1.71
N LYS A 161 1.21 14.25 -0.84
CA LYS A 161 1.61 15.46 -0.13
C LYS A 161 1.54 15.28 1.36
N VAL A 162 2.56 15.76 2.04
CA VAL A 162 2.62 15.81 3.50
C VAL A 162 2.67 17.27 3.92
N PHE A 163 1.74 17.68 4.78
CA PHE A 163 1.67 19.03 5.33
C PHE A 163 1.85 18.98 6.83
N HIS A 164 2.81 19.72 7.34
CA HIS A 164 3.02 19.90 8.77
C HIS A 164 2.21 21.07 9.28
N HIS A 165 1.48 20.87 10.36
CA HIS A 165 0.73 21.92 11.07
C HIS A 165 1.47 22.28 12.34
N GLU A 166 2.22 23.40 12.31
CA GLU A 166 3.11 23.78 13.42
C GLU A 166 2.38 23.99 14.76
N ALA A 167 1.16 24.56 14.74
CA ALA A 167 0.43 24.86 15.98
C ALA A 167 -0.03 23.61 16.74
N HIS A 168 -0.15 22.46 16.07
CA HIS A 168 -0.67 21.23 16.66
C HIS A 168 0.30 20.05 16.59
N ASP A 169 1.51 20.28 16.08
CA ASP A 169 2.51 19.23 15.82
C ASP A 169 1.90 18.00 15.11
N THR A 170 1.05 18.27 14.14
CA THR A 170 0.32 17.25 13.39
C THR A 170 0.68 17.27 11.92
N VAL A 171 0.65 16.09 11.32
CA VAL A 171 0.86 15.91 9.89
C VAL A 171 -0.45 15.54 9.22
N PHE A 172 -0.70 16.18 8.08
CA PHE A 172 -1.80 15.83 7.20
C PHE A 172 -1.29 15.28 5.90
N LEU A 173 -1.82 14.12 5.54
CA LEU A 173 -1.56 13.49 4.26
C LEU A 173 -2.64 13.91 3.26
N HIS A 174 -2.21 14.27 2.04
CA HIS A 174 -3.12 14.59 0.94
C HIS A 174 -2.78 13.76 -0.29
N THR A 175 -3.79 13.53 -1.12
CA THR A 175 -3.61 12.90 -2.44
C THR A 175 -2.69 13.76 -3.32
N SER A 176 -2.04 13.12 -4.28
CA SER A 176 -1.14 13.80 -5.22
C SER A 176 -1.89 14.79 -6.13
N ASN A 177 -1.12 15.61 -6.87
CA ASN A 177 -1.65 16.44 -7.95
C ASN A 177 -2.06 15.62 -9.18
N ASP A 178 -1.50 14.44 -9.33
CA ASP A 178 -1.78 13.50 -10.41
C ASP A 178 -2.57 12.32 -9.85
N GLY A 179 -3.88 12.29 -10.12
CA GLY A 179 -4.77 11.25 -9.60
C GLY A 179 -4.45 9.85 -10.13
N GLU A 180 -3.77 9.74 -11.29
CA GLU A 180 -3.42 8.45 -11.88
C GLU A 180 -2.31 7.73 -11.12
N ILE A 181 -1.39 8.48 -10.49
CA ILE A 181 -0.23 7.95 -9.77
C ILE A 181 -0.27 8.23 -8.27
N ASP A 182 -1.43 8.60 -7.73
CA ASP A 182 -1.56 8.88 -6.31
C ASP A 182 -1.22 7.67 -5.44
N GLN A 183 -0.31 7.87 -4.49
CA GLN A 183 0.17 6.87 -3.55
C GLN A 183 -0.14 7.23 -2.08
N SER A 184 -1.04 8.18 -1.87
CA SER A 184 -1.42 8.59 -0.52
C SER A 184 -2.09 7.46 0.28
N GLY A 185 -2.82 6.56 -0.37
CA GLY A 185 -3.48 5.43 0.27
C GLY A 185 -2.50 4.46 0.95
N ILE A 186 -1.37 4.17 0.31
CA ILE A 186 -0.36 3.29 0.92
C ILE A 186 0.41 4.03 2.03
N LEU A 187 0.70 5.31 1.86
CA LEU A 187 1.36 6.12 2.88
C LEU A 187 0.48 6.33 4.12
N ALA A 188 -0.84 6.37 3.96
CA ALA A 188 -1.79 6.49 5.07
C ALA A 188 -1.75 5.30 6.04
N ARG A 189 -1.12 4.18 5.68
CA ARG A 189 -0.89 3.02 6.55
C ARG A 189 0.25 3.22 7.53
N LEU A 190 1.12 4.20 7.27
CA LEU A 190 2.31 4.40 8.08
C LEU A 190 1.99 5.01 9.45
N PRO A 191 2.73 4.64 10.50
CA PRO A 191 2.68 5.31 11.79
C PRO A 191 2.93 6.81 11.65
N ARG A 192 2.32 7.59 12.55
CA ARG A 192 2.40 9.05 12.53
C ARG A 192 3.85 9.55 12.63
N GLU A 193 4.70 8.86 13.39
CA GLU A 193 6.11 9.19 13.56
C GLU A 193 6.87 9.15 12.22
N ILE A 194 6.57 8.16 11.39
CA ILE A 194 7.15 8.03 10.06
C ILE A 194 6.63 9.14 9.15
N LEU A 195 5.32 9.39 9.16
CA LEU A 195 4.73 10.48 8.36
C LEU A 195 5.28 11.85 8.75
N ASN A 196 5.50 12.10 10.05
CA ASN A 196 6.08 13.33 10.56
C ASN A 196 7.50 13.59 10.07
N SER A 197 8.26 12.54 9.81
CA SER A 197 9.64 12.60 9.34
C SER A 197 9.77 12.59 7.81
N LEU A 198 8.66 12.45 7.08
CA LEU A 198 8.68 12.16 5.65
C LEU A 198 8.70 13.41 4.79
N ILE A 199 9.62 13.45 3.84
CA ILE A 199 9.71 14.44 2.77
C ILE A 199 9.43 13.76 1.42
N LEU A 200 8.56 14.36 0.62
CA LEU A 200 8.15 13.85 -0.68
C LEU A 200 8.52 14.86 -1.78
N PRO A 201 9.71 14.75 -2.40
CA PRO A 201 10.19 15.72 -3.38
C PRO A 201 9.33 15.84 -4.64
N LEU A 202 8.53 14.81 -4.93
CA LEU A 202 7.64 14.75 -6.09
C LEU A 202 6.20 15.20 -5.79
N SER A 203 5.95 15.74 -4.61
CA SER A 203 4.61 16.07 -4.11
C SER A 203 3.75 16.92 -5.04
N ASP A 204 4.36 17.84 -5.76
CA ASP A 204 3.68 18.77 -6.67
C ASP A 204 3.83 18.40 -8.17
N LEU A 205 4.53 17.30 -8.47
CA LEU A 205 4.85 16.87 -9.83
C LEU A 205 3.95 15.72 -10.27
N GLY A 206 3.60 15.71 -11.56
CA GLY A 206 3.01 14.55 -12.22
C GLY A 206 4.09 13.69 -12.90
N GLN A 207 3.72 12.47 -13.29
CA GLN A 207 4.65 11.52 -13.93
C GLN A 207 5.31 12.10 -15.19
N LYS A 208 4.55 12.85 -16.02
CA LYS A 208 5.08 13.48 -17.23
C LYS A 208 6.14 14.54 -16.94
N GLU A 209 6.02 15.24 -15.82
CA GLU A 209 6.99 16.25 -15.39
C GLU A 209 8.25 15.58 -14.86
N VAL A 210 8.09 14.50 -14.10
CA VAL A 210 9.22 13.69 -13.60
C VAL A 210 10.02 13.07 -14.74
N LEU A 211 9.35 12.57 -15.80
CA LEU A 211 10.00 12.09 -17.03
C LEU A 211 10.85 13.18 -17.68
N LYS A 212 10.30 14.37 -17.87
CA LYS A 212 11.05 15.51 -18.45
C LYS A 212 12.25 15.92 -17.61
N LEU A 213 12.11 15.86 -16.28
CA LEU A 213 13.22 16.11 -15.37
C LEU A 213 14.31 15.06 -15.49
N ALA A 214 13.93 13.78 -15.57
CA ALA A 214 14.88 12.69 -15.75
C ALA A 214 15.70 12.88 -17.06
N GLU A 215 15.03 13.22 -18.15
CA GLU A 215 15.69 13.54 -19.42
C GLU A 215 16.65 14.73 -19.29
N ASN A 216 16.21 15.83 -18.67
CA ASN A 216 17.03 17.03 -18.47
C ASN A 216 18.24 16.78 -17.58
N PHE A 217 18.14 15.86 -16.63
CA PHE A 217 19.22 15.47 -15.71
C PHE A 217 20.11 14.37 -16.28
N GLY A 218 19.79 13.84 -17.46
CA GLY A 218 20.51 12.71 -18.07
C GLY A 218 20.38 11.41 -17.25
N ILE A 219 19.26 11.27 -16.55
CA ILE A 219 18.95 10.07 -15.74
C ILE A 219 18.42 9.01 -16.70
N SER A 220 19.17 7.92 -16.85
CA SER A 220 18.66 6.72 -17.53
C SER A 220 17.88 5.85 -16.57
N ILE A 221 16.78 5.26 -17.04
CA ILE A 221 15.95 4.34 -16.24
C ILE A 221 16.80 3.10 -15.91
N LEU A 222 16.99 2.84 -14.62
CA LEU A 222 17.73 1.69 -14.13
C LEU A 222 16.85 0.46 -13.93
N ASN A 223 15.56 0.66 -13.72
CA ASN A 223 14.60 -0.40 -13.43
C ASN A 223 13.46 -0.45 -14.44
N LYS A 224 13.03 -1.66 -14.79
CA LYS A 224 11.73 -1.88 -15.43
C LYS A 224 10.66 -1.45 -14.43
N GLU A 225 9.66 -0.69 -14.87
CA GLU A 225 8.51 -0.37 -14.02
C GLU A 225 7.81 -1.66 -13.59
N VAL A 226 7.72 -1.88 -12.28
CA VAL A 226 6.95 -2.96 -11.68
C VAL A 226 5.69 -2.33 -11.11
N LYS A 227 4.54 -2.79 -11.54
CA LYS A 227 3.26 -2.33 -11.00
C LYS A 227 3.13 -2.78 -9.55
N PHE A 228 2.57 -1.90 -8.73
CA PHE A 228 2.21 -2.24 -7.37
C PHE A 228 1.18 -3.38 -7.37
N GLY A 229 1.45 -4.46 -6.65
CA GLY A 229 0.65 -5.69 -6.68
C GLY A 229 1.28 -6.83 -7.48
N ASP A 230 2.12 -6.54 -8.47
CA ASP A 230 2.74 -7.55 -9.36
C ASP A 230 4.10 -8.06 -8.81
N CYS A 231 4.30 -7.96 -7.51
CA CYS A 231 5.57 -8.33 -6.86
C CYS A 231 5.91 -9.81 -7.03
N LEU A 232 4.89 -10.68 -6.96
CA LEU A 232 5.07 -12.12 -7.10
C LEU A 232 4.92 -12.53 -8.56
N SER A 233 5.92 -13.23 -9.08
CA SER A 233 5.84 -13.89 -10.38
C SER A 233 4.93 -15.14 -10.32
N SER A 234 4.78 -15.85 -11.43
CA SER A 234 3.86 -16.98 -11.59
C SER A 234 4.02 -18.15 -10.60
N ASP A 235 5.14 -18.22 -9.88
CA ASP A 235 5.49 -19.37 -9.03
C ASP A 235 5.03 -19.19 -7.56
N GLN A 236 3.90 -18.49 -7.35
CA GLN A 236 3.33 -18.25 -6.02
C GLN A 236 2.98 -19.53 -5.26
N ILE A 237 2.62 -20.58 -6.00
CA ILE A 237 2.21 -21.87 -5.44
C ILE A 237 3.37 -22.54 -4.71
N ASP A 238 4.56 -22.53 -5.29
CA ASP A 238 5.76 -23.10 -4.65
C ASP A 238 6.08 -22.36 -3.35
N LEU A 239 6.01 -21.04 -3.37
CA LEU A 239 6.24 -20.22 -2.20
C LEU A 239 5.24 -20.50 -1.05
N ILE A 240 3.96 -20.69 -1.38
CA ILE A 240 2.94 -21.10 -0.39
C ILE A 240 3.26 -22.50 0.13
N THR A 241 3.58 -23.42 -0.76
CA THR A 241 3.87 -24.83 -0.40
C THR A 241 5.07 -24.95 0.52
N GLU A 242 6.08 -24.10 0.37
CA GLU A 242 7.26 -24.07 1.25
C GLU A 242 6.97 -23.47 2.64
N ASN A 243 5.99 -22.57 2.74
CA ASN A 243 5.69 -21.82 3.98
C ASN A 243 4.44 -22.31 4.72
N VAL A 244 3.69 -23.28 4.19
CA VAL A 244 2.46 -23.81 4.81
C VAL A 244 2.61 -25.29 5.11
N PRO A 245 2.22 -25.76 6.31
CA PRO A 245 2.25 -27.18 6.62
C PRO A 245 1.46 -28.02 5.61
N PRO A 246 1.99 -29.15 5.12
CA PRO A 246 1.37 -29.95 4.05
C PRO A 246 -0.06 -30.39 4.33
N GLY A 247 -0.44 -30.52 5.62
CA GLY A 247 -1.80 -30.87 6.03
C GLY A 247 -2.88 -29.85 5.63
N PHE A 248 -2.49 -28.60 5.34
CA PHE A 248 -3.40 -27.54 4.91
C PHE A 248 -3.56 -27.43 3.39
N LEU A 249 -2.65 -28.05 2.63
CA LEU A 249 -2.54 -27.93 1.16
C LEU A 249 -3.15 -29.14 0.42
N LYS A 250 -4.12 -29.82 1.04
CA LYS A 250 -4.77 -31.00 0.44
C LYS A 250 -5.81 -30.60 -0.60
N GLU A 251 -6.03 -31.51 -1.53
CA GLU A 251 -7.18 -31.50 -2.45
C GLU A 251 -8.50 -31.42 -1.67
N GLY A 252 -9.52 -30.88 -2.29
CA GLY A 252 -10.85 -30.71 -1.74
C GLY A 252 -11.89 -30.52 -2.84
N ILE A 253 -13.07 -30.03 -2.49
CA ILE A 253 -14.21 -29.91 -3.39
C ILE A 253 -14.60 -28.44 -3.55
N PHE A 254 -14.86 -28.02 -4.78
CA PHE A 254 -15.59 -26.79 -5.04
C PHE A 254 -17.06 -26.97 -4.72
N LYS A 255 -17.59 -26.12 -3.87
CA LYS A 255 -19.01 -26.07 -3.52
C LYS A 255 -19.68 -24.81 -4.04
N ASP A 256 -20.92 -24.91 -4.44
CA ASP A 256 -21.78 -23.74 -4.67
C ASP A 256 -22.13 -23.09 -3.31
N ASP A 257 -22.41 -21.80 -3.28
CA ASP A 257 -22.93 -21.10 -2.10
C ASP A 257 -24.35 -21.57 -1.74
N ASP A 258 -25.05 -22.18 -2.70
CA ASP A 258 -26.32 -22.88 -2.46
C ASP A 258 -26.04 -24.25 -1.82
N PRO A 259 -26.57 -24.51 -0.61
CA PRO A 259 -26.21 -25.71 0.14
C PRO A 259 -26.52 -27.01 -0.61
N GLY A 260 -25.50 -27.79 -0.90
CA GLY A 260 -25.61 -29.16 -1.39
C GLY A 260 -25.13 -29.45 -2.80
N SER A 261 -24.61 -28.47 -3.52
CA SER A 261 -24.07 -28.67 -4.88
C SER A 261 -22.55 -28.74 -4.89
N ASP A 262 -22.01 -29.90 -5.23
CA ASP A 262 -20.59 -30.09 -5.51
C ASP A 262 -20.31 -29.71 -6.97
N LEU A 263 -19.35 -28.80 -7.18
CA LEU A 263 -18.97 -28.25 -8.49
C LEU A 263 -17.73 -28.93 -9.08
N GLY A 264 -17.15 -29.90 -8.39
CA GLY A 264 -15.98 -30.65 -8.79
C GLY A 264 -14.80 -30.54 -7.83
N ASP A 265 -13.73 -31.26 -8.15
CA ASP A 265 -12.53 -31.32 -7.32
C ASP A 265 -11.59 -30.15 -7.59
N HIS A 266 -10.79 -29.77 -6.60
CA HIS A 266 -9.72 -28.79 -6.74
C HIS A 266 -8.38 -29.32 -6.20
N LEU A 267 -7.27 -28.78 -6.71
CA LEU A 267 -5.90 -29.23 -6.41
C LEU A 267 -5.30 -28.68 -5.11
N GLY A 268 -6.13 -28.19 -4.20
CA GLY A 268 -5.70 -27.56 -2.94
C GLY A 268 -5.84 -26.03 -2.93
N VAL A 269 -6.07 -25.49 -1.75
CA VAL A 269 -6.36 -24.04 -1.54
C VAL A 269 -5.26 -23.12 -2.02
N GLN A 270 -3.99 -23.59 -2.06
CA GLN A 270 -2.84 -22.83 -2.52
C GLN A 270 -2.94 -22.39 -3.99
N ASN A 271 -3.73 -23.10 -4.79
CA ASN A 271 -3.87 -22.83 -6.22
C ASN A 271 -4.87 -21.70 -6.52
N TYR A 272 -5.63 -21.23 -5.53
CA TYR A 272 -6.73 -20.30 -5.74
C TYR A 272 -6.59 -19.05 -4.88
N ALA A 273 -6.95 -17.88 -5.45
CA ALA A 273 -6.97 -16.62 -4.72
C ALA A 273 -8.41 -16.25 -4.33
N TYR A 274 -8.58 -15.70 -3.13
CA TYR A 274 -9.85 -15.12 -2.73
C TYR A 274 -10.29 -14.02 -3.72
N GLY A 275 -11.51 -14.10 -4.20
CA GLY A 275 -12.05 -13.21 -5.23
C GLY A 275 -11.66 -13.56 -6.67
N GLU A 276 -10.82 -14.59 -6.89
CA GLU A 276 -10.44 -15.04 -8.23
C GLU A 276 -11.65 -15.56 -9.00
N GLN A 277 -11.76 -15.19 -10.28
CA GLN A 277 -12.82 -15.69 -11.14
C GLN A 277 -12.43 -17.02 -11.78
N LEU A 278 -13.32 -17.99 -11.68
CA LEU A 278 -13.17 -19.32 -12.28
C LEU A 278 -14.32 -19.58 -13.25
N ASP A 279 -14.00 -20.26 -14.35
CA ASP A 279 -14.95 -20.74 -15.33
C ASP A 279 -15.31 -22.20 -15.02
N ILE A 280 -16.49 -22.43 -14.44
CA ILE A 280 -16.98 -23.77 -14.04
C ILE A 280 -17.99 -24.27 -15.07
N ARG A 281 -17.90 -25.54 -15.43
CA ARG A 281 -18.90 -26.19 -16.28
C ARG A 281 -19.90 -26.96 -15.41
N GLU A 282 -21.11 -26.45 -15.36
CA GLU A 282 -22.22 -27.10 -14.67
C GLU A 282 -23.29 -27.50 -15.72
N ASN A 283 -23.65 -28.78 -15.76
CA ASN A 283 -24.65 -29.31 -16.71
C ASN A 283 -24.41 -28.88 -18.17
N GLY A 284 -23.15 -28.82 -18.61
CA GLY A 284 -22.74 -28.43 -19.96
C GLY A 284 -22.75 -26.92 -20.21
N ARG A 285 -23.14 -26.09 -19.25
CA ARG A 285 -23.13 -24.63 -19.36
C ARG A 285 -21.92 -24.07 -18.61
N LEU A 286 -21.30 -23.04 -19.19
CA LEU A 286 -20.23 -22.30 -18.54
C LEU A 286 -20.83 -21.29 -17.56
N LYS A 287 -20.45 -21.41 -16.29
CA LYS A 287 -20.82 -20.49 -15.21
C LYS A 287 -19.57 -19.78 -14.73
N LYS A 288 -19.58 -18.46 -14.61
CA LYS A 288 -18.48 -17.67 -14.05
C LYS A 288 -18.76 -17.46 -12.58
N LEU A 289 -17.91 -17.99 -11.74
CA LEU A 289 -18.00 -17.88 -10.30
C LEU A 289 -16.69 -17.33 -9.74
N ARG A 290 -16.75 -16.83 -8.51
CA ARG A 290 -15.57 -16.33 -7.80
C ARG A 290 -15.30 -17.17 -6.57
N VAL A 291 -14.02 -17.29 -6.20
CA VAL A 291 -13.58 -17.91 -4.96
C VAL A 291 -14.04 -17.04 -3.77
N GLY A 292 -15.00 -17.53 -2.99
CA GLY A 292 -15.68 -16.76 -1.94
C GLY A 292 -15.31 -17.14 -0.52
N LYS A 293 -15.18 -18.45 -0.22
CA LYS A 293 -14.91 -18.91 1.16
C LYS A 293 -14.00 -20.13 1.12
N PHE A 294 -13.15 -20.25 2.16
CA PHE A 294 -12.30 -21.43 2.38
C PHE A 294 -12.73 -22.13 3.67
N ASN A 295 -12.91 -23.44 3.63
CA ASN A 295 -13.13 -24.24 4.81
C ASN A 295 -11.88 -25.09 5.12
N PHE A 296 -11.14 -24.70 6.15
CA PHE A 296 -9.89 -25.37 6.50
C PHE A 296 -10.05 -26.80 7.01
N TYR A 297 -11.20 -27.13 7.58
CA TYR A 297 -11.45 -28.47 8.12
C TYR A 297 -11.81 -29.47 7.03
N SER A 298 -12.78 -29.14 6.18
CA SER A 298 -13.18 -29.98 5.06
C SER A 298 -12.30 -29.83 3.82
N LYS A 299 -11.48 -28.75 3.76
CA LYS A 299 -10.67 -28.34 2.60
C LYS A 299 -11.49 -27.85 1.40
N ASP A 300 -12.77 -27.56 1.60
CA ASP A 300 -13.64 -27.09 0.52
C ASP A 300 -13.40 -25.61 0.21
N ILE A 301 -13.62 -25.26 -1.05
CA ILE A 301 -13.67 -23.88 -1.53
C ILE A 301 -15.09 -23.61 -2.01
N THR A 302 -15.78 -22.65 -1.36
CA THR A 302 -17.10 -22.21 -1.84
C THR A 302 -16.90 -21.17 -2.94
N LEU A 303 -17.54 -21.44 -4.09
CA LEU A 303 -17.63 -20.51 -5.20
C LEU A 303 -18.94 -19.73 -5.09
N VAL A 304 -18.87 -18.44 -5.39
CA VAL A 304 -19.96 -17.48 -5.20
C VAL A 304 -20.17 -16.65 -6.46
N ASP A 305 -21.35 -16.08 -6.62
CA ASP A 305 -21.59 -15.06 -7.64
C ASP A 305 -20.83 -13.76 -7.30
N GLU A 306 -20.58 -12.93 -8.31
CA GLU A 306 -19.91 -11.64 -8.15
C GLU A 306 -20.62 -10.72 -7.14
N SER A 307 -21.94 -10.78 -7.08
CA SER A 307 -22.78 -10.02 -6.14
C SER A 307 -22.50 -10.33 -4.66
N PHE A 308 -21.92 -11.50 -4.37
CA PHE A 308 -21.49 -11.86 -3.02
C PHE A 308 -20.54 -10.82 -2.40
N PHE A 309 -19.76 -10.15 -3.22
CA PHE A 309 -18.78 -9.13 -2.75
C PHE A 309 -19.40 -7.74 -2.61
N ASN A 310 -20.61 -7.51 -3.14
CA ASN A 310 -21.25 -6.20 -3.08
C ASN A 310 -21.70 -5.88 -1.66
N ARG A 311 -21.30 -4.74 -1.18
CA ARG A 311 -21.67 -4.22 0.14
C ARG A 311 -21.95 -2.73 0.08
N LYS A 312 -23.00 -2.32 0.82
CA LYS A 312 -23.28 -0.93 1.12
C LYS A 312 -22.64 -0.52 2.47
N ASN A 313 -22.56 -1.47 3.39
CA ASN A 313 -22.00 -1.28 4.71
C ASN A 313 -20.79 -2.18 4.90
N ILE A 314 -19.66 -1.59 5.31
CA ILE A 314 -18.44 -2.31 5.64
C ILE A 314 -17.89 -1.80 6.97
N LEU A 315 -17.09 -2.63 7.62
CA LEU A 315 -16.26 -2.22 8.73
C LEU A 315 -14.82 -2.10 8.25
N LEU A 316 -14.15 -1.00 8.55
CA LEU A 316 -12.71 -0.90 8.39
C LEU A 316 -12.06 -1.20 9.73
N VAL A 317 -11.06 -2.09 9.70
CA VAL A 317 -10.24 -2.48 10.85
C VAL A 317 -8.78 -2.16 10.58
N ASP A 318 -7.95 -2.25 11.61
CA ASP A 318 -6.54 -1.86 11.54
C ASP A 318 -6.39 -0.44 10.96
N CYS A 319 -7.28 0.47 11.36
CA CYS A 319 -7.32 1.82 10.84
C CYS A 319 -6.14 2.65 11.34
N HIS A 320 -5.44 3.27 10.41
CA HIS A 320 -4.44 4.30 10.66
C HIS A 320 -5.06 5.66 10.35
N PHE A 321 -5.14 6.51 11.36
CA PHE A 321 -5.77 7.83 11.25
C PHE A 321 -4.71 8.89 11.02
N SER A 322 -4.80 9.59 9.90
CA SER A 322 -4.00 10.79 9.63
C SER A 322 -4.66 12.04 10.20
N GLU A 323 -5.92 11.94 10.64
CA GLU A 323 -6.67 13.00 11.31
C GLU A 323 -7.63 12.38 12.33
N ASP A 324 -7.99 13.15 13.36
CA ASP A 324 -8.99 12.70 14.33
C ASP A 324 -10.39 12.66 13.69
N VAL A 325 -10.95 11.46 13.62
CA VAL A 325 -12.33 11.23 13.19
C VAL A 325 -13.22 11.24 14.43
N SER A 326 -14.30 12.02 14.38
CA SER A 326 -15.24 12.14 15.50
C SER A 326 -15.85 10.79 15.90
N TRP A 327 -16.01 10.60 17.20
CA TRP A 327 -16.73 9.46 17.77
C TRP A 327 -18.25 9.66 17.79
N LEU A 328 -18.70 10.92 17.79
CA LEU A 328 -20.07 11.29 18.09
C LEU A 328 -20.94 11.44 16.84
N GLU A 329 -20.37 11.98 15.78
CA GLU A 329 -21.13 12.28 14.57
C GLU A 329 -20.51 11.61 13.35
N PRO A 330 -21.34 11.04 12.44
CA PRO A 330 -20.87 10.54 11.17
C PRO A 330 -20.22 11.66 10.35
N LEU A 331 -19.09 11.37 9.75
CA LEU A 331 -18.34 12.28 8.89
C LEU A 331 -18.49 11.87 7.44
N LYS A 332 -18.83 12.83 6.58
CA LYS A 332 -18.87 12.60 5.13
C LYS A 332 -17.47 12.52 4.56
N GLY A 333 -17.26 11.53 3.69
CA GLY A 333 -15.99 11.29 2.98
C GLY A 333 -16.19 10.60 1.65
N TYR A 334 -15.09 10.21 1.06
CA TYR A 334 -15.06 9.39 -0.15
C TYR A 334 -14.11 8.23 0.08
N LEU A 335 -14.64 7.00 -0.08
CA LEU A 335 -13.85 5.80 -0.04
C LEU A 335 -13.11 5.66 -1.37
N LYS A 336 -11.81 5.39 -1.29
CA LYS A 336 -10.94 5.14 -2.44
C LYS A 336 -10.35 3.73 -2.32
N ASN A 337 -10.69 2.88 -3.27
CA ASN A 337 -10.20 1.49 -3.32
C ASN A 337 -8.87 1.36 -4.09
N ALA A 338 -8.33 0.15 -4.16
CA ALA A 338 -7.09 -0.15 -4.88
C ALA A 338 -7.16 0.19 -6.38
N SER A 339 -8.34 0.10 -6.99
CA SER A 339 -8.58 0.50 -8.39
C SER A 339 -8.73 2.02 -8.57
N LYS A 340 -8.52 2.80 -7.51
CA LYS A 340 -8.66 4.28 -7.46
C LYS A 340 -10.07 4.80 -7.74
N GLN A 341 -11.07 3.94 -7.66
CA GLN A 341 -12.46 4.32 -7.73
C GLN A 341 -12.83 5.06 -6.43
N GLU A 342 -13.57 6.17 -6.56
CA GLU A 342 -13.97 7.00 -5.44
C GLU A 342 -15.49 6.99 -5.27
N SER A 343 -15.95 6.49 -4.13
CA SER A 343 -17.38 6.38 -3.80
C SER A 343 -17.71 7.21 -2.56
N GLU A 344 -18.77 7.99 -2.65
CA GLU A 344 -19.25 8.80 -1.52
C GLU A 344 -19.71 7.92 -0.37
N CYS A 345 -19.31 8.26 0.84
CA CYS A 345 -19.62 7.48 2.03
C CYS A 345 -19.76 8.34 3.28
N TRP A 346 -20.40 7.77 4.29
CA TRP A 346 -20.40 8.25 5.66
C TRP A 346 -19.54 7.33 6.51
N ILE A 347 -18.73 7.91 7.38
CA ILE A 347 -17.86 7.18 8.28
C ILE A 347 -18.18 7.52 9.73
N GLN A 348 -18.11 6.51 10.59
CA GLN A 348 -18.23 6.70 12.03
C GLN A 348 -17.24 5.84 12.77
N ARG A 349 -16.50 6.41 13.67
CA ARG A 349 -15.52 5.70 14.48
C ARG A 349 -16.21 4.73 15.44
N LYS A 350 -15.75 3.49 15.50
CA LYS A 350 -16.30 2.43 16.38
C LYS A 350 -15.32 2.01 17.48
N SER A 351 -14.02 2.11 17.21
CA SER A 351 -12.96 1.82 18.19
C SER A 351 -11.73 2.68 17.91
N LEU A 352 -10.64 2.47 18.65
CA LEU A 352 -9.35 3.11 18.40
C LEU A 352 -8.80 2.79 17.02
N SER A 353 -9.13 1.63 16.46
CA SER A 353 -8.61 1.11 15.20
C SER A 353 -9.70 0.66 14.23
N SER A 354 -10.97 1.03 14.43
CA SER A 354 -12.04 0.63 13.52
C SER A 354 -13.05 1.74 13.23
N VAL A 355 -13.60 1.70 12.01
CA VAL A 355 -14.55 2.67 11.47
C VAL A 355 -15.63 1.93 10.69
N SER A 356 -16.91 2.21 10.96
CA SER A 356 -17.99 1.80 10.06
C SER A 356 -18.07 2.76 8.88
N VAL A 357 -18.30 2.19 7.71
CA VAL A 357 -18.46 2.94 6.47
C VAL A 357 -19.79 2.55 5.85
N GLU A 358 -20.63 3.55 5.58
CA GLU A 358 -21.87 3.42 4.84
C GLU A 358 -21.73 4.13 3.50
N LEU A 359 -21.92 3.40 2.39
CA LEU A 359 -21.88 3.92 1.03
C LEU A 359 -23.28 4.24 0.52
N ASN A 360 -23.39 5.16 -0.43
CA ASN A 360 -24.66 5.46 -1.08
C ASN A 360 -25.17 4.32 -1.95
N GLU A 361 -24.25 3.58 -2.58
CA GLU A 361 -24.50 2.45 -3.47
C GLU A 361 -23.65 1.24 -3.06
N GLU A 362 -24.07 0.05 -3.47
CA GLU A 362 -23.28 -1.16 -3.27
C GLU A 362 -22.05 -1.17 -4.16
N HIS A 363 -20.92 -1.61 -3.61
CA HIS A 363 -19.66 -1.81 -4.32
C HIS A 363 -19.04 -3.15 -3.95
N PRO A 364 -18.31 -3.79 -4.86
CA PRO A 364 -17.60 -5.02 -4.56
C PRO A 364 -16.39 -4.73 -3.67
N PHE A 365 -16.25 -5.51 -2.59
CA PHE A 365 -15.11 -5.48 -1.69
C PHE A 365 -14.61 -6.88 -1.40
N LEU A 366 -13.30 -7.00 -1.22
CA LEU A 366 -12.67 -8.22 -0.74
C LEU A 366 -12.32 -8.11 0.75
N GLU A 367 -12.53 -9.18 1.50
CA GLU A 367 -12.11 -9.26 2.91
C GLU A 367 -10.60 -9.03 3.02
N GLY A 368 -10.17 -8.05 3.81
CA GLY A 368 -8.78 -7.68 3.96
C GLY A 368 -8.27 -6.67 2.93
N GLU A 369 -9.07 -6.27 1.94
CA GLU A 369 -8.69 -5.20 1.00
C GLU A 369 -8.40 -3.91 1.76
N VAL A 370 -7.32 -3.22 1.35
CA VAL A 370 -6.97 -1.92 1.94
C VAL A 370 -7.61 -0.79 1.14
N VAL A 371 -8.34 0.05 1.86
CA VAL A 371 -8.97 1.25 1.31
C VAL A 371 -8.55 2.49 2.11
N SER A 372 -8.69 3.65 1.50
CA SER A 372 -8.50 4.93 2.19
C SER A 372 -9.76 5.79 2.10
N ILE A 373 -9.96 6.63 3.10
CA ILE A 373 -11.04 7.61 3.13
C ILE A 373 -10.45 9.00 2.96
N VAL A 374 -10.95 9.74 1.99
CA VAL A 374 -10.52 11.11 1.68
C VAL A 374 -11.66 12.10 1.85
N ARG A 375 -11.31 13.37 2.13
CA ARG A 375 -12.30 14.42 2.41
C ARG A 375 -13.16 14.82 1.20
N LYS A 376 -12.60 14.77 0.01
CA LYS A 376 -13.27 15.15 -1.25
C LYS A 376 -12.75 14.29 -2.40
N LYS A 377 -13.52 14.20 -3.49
CA LYS A 377 -13.05 13.55 -4.73
C LYS A 377 -11.86 14.26 -5.35
N GLY A 378 -11.01 13.47 -5.99
CA GLY A 378 -9.95 13.94 -6.89
C GLY A 378 -8.69 14.39 -6.18
N LYS A 379 -8.01 15.34 -6.82
CA LYS A 379 -6.63 15.77 -6.46
C LYS A 379 -6.60 16.63 -5.20
N ASN A 380 -5.45 16.61 -4.51
CA ASN A 380 -5.24 17.41 -3.29
C ASN A 380 -6.33 17.20 -2.22
N ALA A 381 -6.88 16.00 -2.17
CA ALA A 381 -7.83 15.65 -1.13
C ALA A 381 -7.10 15.24 0.14
N LYS A 382 -7.53 15.76 1.29
CA LYS A 382 -7.02 15.35 2.59
C LYS A 382 -7.43 13.91 2.85
N VAL A 383 -6.48 13.08 3.26
CA VAL A 383 -6.74 11.69 3.66
C VAL A 383 -7.11 11.67 5.13
N TYR A 384 -8.24 11.10 5.48
CA TYR A 384 -8.66 10.93 6.86
C TYR A 384 -8.02 9.70 7.51
N LEU A 385 -8.10 8.57 6.81
CA LEU A 385 -7.62 7.30 7.32
C LEU A 385 -7.37 6.29 6.19
N SER A 386 -6.68 5.22 6.52
CA SER A 386 -6.62 3.98 5.76
C SER A 386 -6.96 2.81 6.68
N GLY A 387 -7.59 1.76 6.16
CA GLY A 387 -7.93 0.57 6.92
C GLY A 387 -8.17 -0.63 6.01
N LYS A 388 -8.26 -1.81 6.64
CA LYS A 388 -8.60 -3.06 5.95
C LYS A 388 -10.11 -3.28 6.01
N VAL A 389 -10.68 -3.70 4.91
CA VAL A 389 -12.10 -4.05 4.82
C VAL A 389 -12.35 -5.34 5.62
N GLN A 390 -13.31 -5.29 6.52
CA GLN A 390 -13.95 -6.43 7.14
C GLN A 390 -15.40 -6.51 6.64
N LEU A 391 -15.73 -7.60 5.97
CA LEU A 391 -17.08 -7.83 5.48
C LEU A 391 -17.98 -8.23 6.66
N LEU A 392 -18.99 -7.43 6.91
CA LEU A 392 -20.00 -7.76 7.90
C LEU A 392 -20.80 -8.97 7.40
N LYS A 393 -20.99 -9.98 8.28
CA LYS A 393 -21.91 -11.08 7.97
C LYS A 393 -23.28 -10.48 7.71
N VAL A 394 -23.87 -10.79 6.56
CA VAL A 394 -25.28 -10.52 6.32
C VAL A 394 -26.01 -11.44 7.30
N SER A 395 -26.53 -10.88 8.39
CA SER A 395 -27.45 -11.63 9.25
C SER A 395 -28.64 -11.99 8.39
N ASP A 396 -28.96 -13.27 8.31
CA ASP A 396 -30.18 -13.74 7.69
C ASP A 396 -31.33 -12.89 8.20
N LYS A 397 -32.00 -12.21 7.27
CA LYS A 397 -33.27 -11.52 7.27
C LYS A 397 -33.90 -11.15 8.63
N GLU A 398 -34.15 -9.86 8.75
CA GLU A 398 -35.38 -9.26 9.30
C GLU A 398 -36.26 -10.20 10.12
N GLU A 399 -36.03 -10.22 11.44
CA GLU A 399 -37.12 -10.29 12.40
C GLU A 399 -37.07 -8.97 13.18
N GLY A 400 -38.20 -8.26 13.09
CA GLY A 400 -38.37 -6.95 13.63
C GLY A 400 -38.24 -6.86 15.13
N GLU A 401 -38.11 -5.63 15.58
CA GLU A 401 -38.29 -5.09 16.93
C GLU A 401 -37.14 -5.21 17.93
N GLU A 402 -36.71 -4.00 18.28
CA GLU A 402 -36.18 -3.56 19.57
C GLU A 402 -35.52 -4.62 20.47
N SER A 403 -34.23 -4.61 20.49
CA SER A 403 -33.52 -4.73 21.77
C SER A 403 -32.07 -4.27 21.64
N ASP A 404 -31.72 -3.29 22.46
CA ASP A 404 -30.36 -2.98 22.91
C ASP A 404 -29.68 -4.27 23.38
N LYS A 405 -28.97 -4.94 22.50
CA LYS A 405 -28.10 -6.05 22.87
C LYS A 405 -26.67 -5.76 22.40
N LYS A 406 -25.84 -5.59 23.41
CA LYS A 406 -24.38 -5.63 23.32
C LYS A 406 -23.94 -6.68 22.31
N VAL A 407 -23.32 -6.25 21.23
CA VAL A 407 -22.66 -7.13 20.29
C VAL A 407 -21.41 -7.67 21.00
N ASN A 408 -21.48 -8.90 21.47
CA ASN A 408 -20.33 -9.64 21.95
C ASN A 408 -19.51 -10.07 20.74
N TYR A 409 -18.34 -9.49 20.59
CA TYR A 409 -17.33 -9.96 19.66
C TYR A 409 -16.72 -11.25 20.24
N ALA A 410 -17.17 -12.39 19.77
CA ALA A 410 -16.43 -13.64 19.98
C ALA A 410 -15.26 -13.65 19.00
N ILE A 411 -14.07 -13.42 19.53
CA ILE A 411 -12.82 -13.77 18.86
C ILE A 411 -12.64 -15.25 19.17
N ASP A 412 -13.03 -16.11 18.25
CA ASP A 412 -12.63 -17.52 18.29
C ASP A 412 -11.24 -17.62 17.63
N PHE A 413 -10.28 -18.05 18.46
CA PHE A 413 -8.90 -18.36 18.08
C PHE A 413 -8.85 -19.65 17.24
#